data_d32ebc170ff211e0fb26cf980a731e79
#
_entry.id   d32ebc170ff211e0fb26cf980a731e79
#
_cell.length_a   1.000
_cell.length_b   1.000
_cell.length_c   1.000
_cell.angle_alpha   90.00
_cell.angle_beta   90.00
_cell.angle_gamma   90.00
#
_symmetry.space_group_name_H-M   'P 1'
#
loop_
_entity.id
_entity.type
_entity.pdbx_description
1 polymer ?
#
loop_
_entity_poly.entity_id
_entity_poly.type
_entity_poly.pdbx_seq_one_letter_code
_entity_poly.pdbx_strand_id
1 'polypeptide(L)'
;ILIVEREDKLGGILKQCIHDGFGLTRFKETLSGPEYADRFIKKVKKEKIDYITDATVIDVNNEKIVTAATRDGLKQYKAKAVVLTMGCRERTRGAISTPGTRPAGIYNAGVAQRYINLTNTMVGKKVVILGSGDIGLIMARRLTLEGAKVEAVIELSPYANGLPRNIEQCLNDYNIPLYLSHTITNIEGKSRLEAVVVSKVDEQTKKVIPGTEKRYECDTLILSIGLIPENELSLKAGVVLDPRTKGAVVDENYQTSVEGIFAAGNVLQVHNLVDFVSLEAERLAEHVCEYINDGKLTESSINIEAGENINHTIPQKISGTKDFVLSFRVRKPFKECRVDIMQDGEVIKTKKYKKAIPAEMVQIKILKDEIKQN
;
A
#
# COMPACT_ATOMS: atom_id res chain seq x y z
N ILE A 1 -26.23 -3.43 1.86
CA ILE A 1 -24.85 -2.99 1.59
C ILE A 1 -24.88 -2.11 0.35
N LEU A 2 -24.18 -0.98 0.38
CA LEU A 2 -23.96 -0.12 -0.77
C LEU A 2 -22.45 0.07 -0.98
N ILE A 3 -21.95 -0.21 -2.18
CA ILE A 3 -20.57 0.10 -2.58
C ILE A 3 -20.59 1.43 -3.35
N VAL A 4 -19.77 2.39 -2.92
CA VAL A 4 -19.60 3.67 -3.61
C VAL A 4 -18.22 3.69 -4.25
N GLU A 5 -18.14 3.70 -5.58
CA GLU A 5 -16.90 3.63 -6.37
C GLU A 5 -16.73 4.90 -7.23
N ARG A 6 -15.58 5.55 -7.16
CA ARG A 6 -15.30 6.75 -7.95
C ARG A 6 -15.01 6.48 -9.42
N GLU A 7 -14.47 5.30 -9.73
CA GLU A 7 -14.18 4.91 -11.12
C GLU A 7 -15.48 4.50 -11.84
N ASP A 8 -15.41 4.36 -13.15
CA ASP A 8 -16.52 3.93 -14.02
C ASP A 8 -16.88 2.45 -13.85
N LYS A 9 -16.00 1.67 -13.23
CA LYS A 9 -16.14 0.21 -13.05
C LYS A 9 -15.57 -0.24 -11.71
N LEU A 10 -16.16 -1.28 -11.14
CA LEU A 10 -15.63 -1.98 -9.98
C LEU A 10 -14.26 -2.62 -10.29
N GLY A 11 -13.47 -2.91 -9.25
CA GLY A 11 -12.19 -3.63 -9.34
C GLY A 11 -10.97 -2.81 -8.94
N GLY A 12 -11.14 -1.50 -8.76
CA GLY A 12 -10.09 -0.61 -8.26
C GLY A 12 -8.79 -0.67 -9.07
N ILE A 13 -7.66 -0.52 -8.38
CA ILE A 13 -6.32 -0.50 -8.97
C ILE A 13 -5.93 -1.81 -9.66
N LEU A 14 -6.54 -2.94 -9.30
CA LEU A 14 -6.22 -4.24 -9.88
C LEU A 14 -6.49 -4.31 -11.38
N LYS A 15 -7.41 -3.49 -11.90
CA LYS A 15 -7.71 -3.43 -13.34
C LYS A 15 -6.48 -3.16 -14.21
N GLN A 16 -5.53 -2.39 -13.72
CA GLN A 16 -4.28 -2.06 -14.45
C GLN A 16 -3.10 -3.00 -14.14
N CYS A 17 -3.23 -3.88 -13.14
CA CYS A 17 -2.18 -4.81 -12.71
C CYS A 17 -2.23 -6.09 -13.56
N ILE A 18 -1.86 -6.02 -14.84
CA ILE A 18 -1.99 -7.13 -15.79
C ILE A 18 -0.92 -8.22 -15.65
N HIS A 19 0.10 -8.01 -14.79
CA HIS A 19 1.09 -9.04 -14.45
C HIS A 19 0.45 -10.13 -13.57
N ASP A 20 1.06 -11.29 -13.51
CA ASP A 20 0.68 -12.42 -12.70
C ASP A 20 1.19 -12.33 -11.24
N GLY A 21 0.80 -13.33 -10.43
CA GLY A 21 1.24 -13.49 -9.04
C GLY A 21 0.22 -13.09 -7.99
N PHE A 22 -1.02 -12.78 -8.40
CA PHE A 22 -2.16 -12.59 -7.50
C PHE A 22 -2.86 -13.92 -7.21
N GLY A 23 -3.44 -14.07 -6.02
CA GLY A 23 -4.28 -15.23 -5.68
C GLY A 23 -3.55 -16.46 -5.13
N LEU A 24 -2.23 -16.44 -5.07
CA LEU A 24 -1.42 -17.57 -4.60
C LEU A 24 -1.78 -18.02 -3.18
N THR A 25 -2.05 -17.09 -2.29
CA THR A 25 -2.43 -17.38 -0.90
C THR A 25 -3.92 -17.62 -0.75
N ARG A 26 -4.76 -16.76 -1.33
CA ARG A 26 -6.21 -16.76 -1.16
C ARG A 26 -6.92 -17.83 -2.00
N PHE A 27 -6.50 -18.00 -3.25
CA PHE A 27 -7.16 -18.91 -4.21
C PHE A 27 -6.34 -20.15 -4.56
N LYS A 28 -5.06 -20.21 -4.15
CA LYS A 28 -4.09 -21.27 -4.53
C LYS A 28 -3.89 -21.36 -6.05
N GLU A 29 -4.05 -20.23 -6.72
CA GLU A 29 -3.94 -20.07 -8.17
C GLU A 29 -3.10 -18.84 -8.49
N THR A 30 -2.47 -18.82 -9.65
CA THR A 30 -1.78 -17.64 -10.19
C THR A 30 -2.71 -16.90 -11.12
N LEU A 31 -3.07 -15.68 -10.76
CA LEU A 31 -4.00 -14.82 -11.49
C LEU A 31 -3.31 -13.49 -11.84
N SER A 32 -3.82 -12.81 -12.85
CA SER A 32 -3.58 -11.38 -13.07
C SER A 32 -4.47 -10.54 -12.13
N GLY A 33 -4.17 -9.26 -11.97
CA GLY A 33 -5.00 -8.35 -11.17
C GLY A 33 -6.45 -8.27 -11.63
N PRO A 34 -6.73 -8.10 -12.96
CA PRO A 34 -8.10 -8.12 -13.48
C PRO A 34 -8.85 -9.42 -13.19
N GLU A 35 -8.22 -10.59 -13.35
CA GLU A 35 -8.83 -11.90 -13.04
C GLU A 35 -9.14 -12.02 -11.55
N TYR A 36 -8.22 -11.56 -10.69
CA TYR A 36 -8.44 -11.53 -9.24
C TYR A 36 -9.64 -10.66 -8.88
N ALA A 37 -9.70 -9.43 -9.41
CA ALA A 37 -10.81 -8.51 -9.17
C ALA A 37 -12.15 -9.06 -9.68
N ASP A 38 -12.15 -9.69 -10.87
CA ASP A 38 -13.36 -10.24 -11.48
C ASP A 38 -14.03 -11.31 -10.60
N ARG A 39 -13.26 -12.08 -9.83
CA ARG A 39 -13.83 -13.05 -8.87
C ARG A 39 -14.71 -12.38 -7.82
N PHE A 40 -14.29 -11.24 -7.31
CA PHE A 40 -15.09 -10.47 -6.34
C PHE A 40 -16.23 -9.72 -7.02
N ILE A 41 -16.01 -9.16 -8.21
CA ILE A 41 -17.07 -8.49 -9.00
C ILE A 41 -18.19 -9.47 -9.32
N LYS A 42 -17.88 -10.71 -9.70
CA LYS A 42 -18.86 -11.76 -9.92
C LYS A 42 -19.68 -12.09 -8.66
N LYS A 43 -19.03 -12.09 -7.47
CA LYS A 43 -19.72 -12.26 -6.20
C LYS A 43 -20.69 -11.09 -5.92
N VAL A 44 -20.24 -9.85 -6.08
CA VAL A 44 -21.10 -8.66 -5.91
C VAL A 44 -22.35 -8.77 -6.76
N LYS A 45 -22.21 -9.14 -8.04
CA LYS A 45 -23.34 -9.31 -8.95
C LYS A 45 -24.24 -10.50 -8.59
N LYS A 46 -23.65 -11.64 -8.22
CA LYS A 46 -24.38 -12.85 -7.83
C LYS A 46 -25.22 -12.63 -6.57
N GLU A 47 -24.64 -11.97 -5.57
CA GLU A 47 -25.30 -11.65 -4.30
C GLU A 47 -26.20 -10.39 -4.39
N LYS A 48 -26.31 -9.77 -5.58
CA LYS A 48 -27.13 -8.57 -5.84
C LYS A 48 -26.81 -7.43 -4.87
N ILE A 49 -25.53 -7.23 -4.56
CA ILE A 49 -25.06 -6.12 -3.72
C ILE A 49 -25.18 -4.82 -4.52
N ASP A 50 -25.83 -3.82 -3.94
CA ASP A 50 -25.97 -2.50 -4.57
C ASP A 50 -24.61 -1.80 -4.69
N TYR A 51 -24.37 -1.17 -5.83
CA TYR A 51 -23.19 -0.34 -6.06
C TYR A 51 -23.51 0.83 -6.99
N ILE A 52 -22.79 1.92 -6.79
CA ILE A 52 -22.80 3.09 -7.68
C ILE A 52 -21.36 3.37 -8.13
N THR A 53 -21.19 3.61 -9.41
CA THR A 53 -19.93 4.02 -10.05
C THR A 53 -19.96 5.49 -10.44
N ASP A 54 -18.82 6.07 -10.85
CA ASP A 54 -18.70 7.52 -11.11
C ASP A 54 -19.22 8.36 -9.92
N ALA A 55 -19.03 7.86 -8.71
CA ALA A 55 -19.51 8.46 -7.47
C ALA A 55 -18.35 8.69 -6.50
N THR A 56 -17.94 9.94 -6.34
CA THR A 56 -16.85 10.32 -5.47
C THR A 56 -17.38 10.72 -4.09
N VAL A 57 -17.00 9.96 -3.06
CA VAL A 57 -17.27 10.36 -1.67
C VAL A 57 -16.43 11.59 -1.35
N ILE A 58 -17.08 12.66 -0.92
CA ILE A 58 -16.45 13.94 -0.60
C ILE A 58 -16.45 14.24 0.90
N ASP A 59 -17.29 13.56 1.66
CA ASP A 59 -17.40 13.72 3.10
C ASP A 59 -17.91 12.45 3.78
N VAL A 60 -17.37 12.18 4.97
CA VAL A 60 -17.85 11.18 5.93
C VAL A 60 -17.76 11.82 7.31
N ASN A 61 -18.84 11.82 8.07
CA ASN A 61 -18.85 12.36 9.42
C ASN A 61 -18.94 11.25 10.49
N ASN A 62 -18.77 11.64 11.75
CA ASN A 62 -18.85 10.72 12.90
C ASN A 62 -20.25 10.14 13.16
N GLU A 63 -21.31 10.73 12.58
CA GLU A 63 -22.67 10.20 12.62
C GLU A 63 -22.92 9.14 11.54
N LYS A 64 -21.89 8.77 10.78
CA LYS A 64 -21.92 7.80 9.68
C LYS A 64 -22.81 8.27 8.51
N ILE A 65 -22.83 9.58 8.25
CA ILE A 65 -23.41 10.16 7.05
C ILE A 65 -22.30 10.27 6.00
N VAL A 66 -22.52 9.62 4.86
CA VAL A 66 -21.61 9.61 3.72
C VAL A 66 -22.19 10.52 2.64
N THR A 67 -21.45 11.56 2.23
CA THR A 67 -21.84 12.44 1.13
C THR A 67 -21.02 12.11 -0.12
N ALA A 68 -21.70 11.82 -1.21
CA ALA A 68 -21.08 11.50 -2.49
C ALA A 68 -21.54 12.47 -3.59
N ALA A 69 -20.58 12.92 -4.40
CA ALA A 69 -20.83 13.58 -5.66
C ALA A 69 -21.04 12.52 -6.74
N THR A 70 -22.21 12.53 -7.38
CA THR A 70 -22.62 11.59 -8.41
C THR A 70 -22.98 12.34 -9.69
N ARG A 71 -23.24 11.62 -10.79
CA ARG A 71 -23.72 12.24 -12.05
C ARG A 71 -25.06 12.99 -11.87
N ASP A 72 -25.89 12.56 -10.90
CA ASP A 72 -27.19 13.16 -10.61
C ASP A 72 -27.12 14.23 -9.50
N GLY A 73 -25.93 14.67 -9.11
CA GLY A 73 -25.70 15.65 -8.05
C GLY A 73 -25.22 15.04 -6.74
N LEU A 74 -25.31 15.82 -5.66
CA LEU A 74 -24.92 15.38 -4.32
C LEU A 74 -25.98 14.45 -3.72
N LYS A 75 -25.51 13.31 -3.19
CA LYS A 75 -26.36 12.35 -2.46
C LYS A 75 -25.78 12.09 -1.08
N GLN A 76 -26.64 11.92 -0.10
CA GLN A 76 -26.27 11.55 1.26
C GLN A 76 -26.85 10.20 1.63
N TYR A 77 -26.02 9.40 2.29
CA TYR A 77 -26.37 8.07 2.77
C TYR A 77 -26.09 8.00 4.28
N LYS A 78 -27.10 7.72 5.08
CA LYS A 78 -26.95 7.42 6.49
C LYS A 78 -26.77 5.91 6.65
N ALA A 79 -25.65 5.49 7.22
CA ALA A 79 -25.31 4.09 7.39
C ALA A 79 -25.31 3.68 8.86
N LYS A 80 -25.53 2.39 9.16
CA LYS A 80 -25.29 1.81 10.49
C LYS A 80 -23.79 1.67 10.74
N ALA A 81 -23.03 1.27 9.72
CA ALA A 81 -21.57 1.17 9.74
C ALA A 81 -20.99 1.69 8.42
N VAL A 82 -19.78 2.25 8.47
CA VAL A 82 -19.02 2.70 7.30
C VAL A 82 -17.72 1.93 7.25
N VAL A 83 -17.41 1.32 6.10
CA VAL A 83 -16.16 0.63 5.86
C VAL A 83 -15.30 1.45 4.90
N LEU A 84 -14.16 1.93 5.37
CA LEU A 84 -13.20 2.73 4.62
C LEU A 84 -12.25 1.81 3.86
N THR A 85 -12.32 1.82 2.52
CA THR A 85 -11.50 0.96 1.64
C THR A 85 -10.92 1.74 0.45
N MET A 86 -10.68 3.06 0.64
CA MET A 86 -10.24 3.97 -0.42
C MET A 86 -8.83 3.67 -0.95
N GLY A 87 -8.07 2.79 -0.29
CA GLY A 87 -6.73 2.43 -0.71
C GLY A 87 -5.69 3.52 -0.40
N CYS A 88 -4.76 3.71 -1.32
CA CYS A 88 -3.65 4.65 -1.17
C CYS A 88 -3.38 5.38 -2.49
N ARG A 89 -2.68 6.51 -2.42
CA ARG A 89 -2.11 7.24 -3.56
C ARG A 89 -0.60 7.13 -3.58
N GLU A 90 -0.01 7.34 -4.73
CA GLU A 90 1.44 7.37 -4.87
C GLU A 90 2.02 8.70 -4.36
N ARG A 91 3.20 8.60 -3.76
CA ARG A 91 3.98 9.75 -3.36
C ARG A 91 4.53 10.44 -4.61
N THR A 92 4.31 11.75 -4.72
CA THR A 92 4.70 12.54 -5.90
C THR A 92 6.12 13.12 -5.78
N ARG A 93 6.65 13.68 -6.88
CA ARG A 93 7.90 14.43 -6.88
C ARG A 93 7.95 15.53 -5.81
N GLY A 94 6.83 16.22 -5.59
CA GLY A 94 6.74 17.26 -4.56
C GLY A 94 7.03 16.76 -3.15
N ALA A 95 6.66 15.51 -2.85
CA ALA A 95 6.88 14.91 -1.53
C ALA A 95 8.35 14.64 -1.21
N ILE A 96 9.23 14.56 -2.23
CA ILE A 96 10.68 14.32 -2.06
C ILE A 96 11.51 15.55 -2.45
N SER A 97 10.86 16.66 -2.84
CA SER A 97 11.50 17.94 -3.15
C SER A 97 12.68 17.84 -4.13
N THR A 98 12.62 16.95 -5.13
CA THR A 98 13.70 16.76 -6.11
C THR A 98 13.94 18.03 -6.90
N PRO A 99 15.17 18.59 -6.89
CA PRO A 99 15.51 19.82 -7.58
C PRO A 99 15.40 19.70 -9.10
N GLY A 100 15.50 20.86 -9.78
CA GLY A 100 15.56 20.98 -11.23
C GLY A 100 14.27 21.51 -11.86
N THR A 101 14.22 21.46 -13.19
CA THR A 101 13.11 21.98 -14.00
C THR A 101 11.86 21.09 -13.88
N ARG A 102 10.72 21.54 -14.42
CA ARG A 102 9.43 20.82 -14.37
C ARG A 102 8.92 20.46 -15.77
N PRO A 103 9.65 19.67 -16.56
CA PRO A 103 9.21 19.25 -17.88
C PRO A 103 8.12 18.17 -17.81
N ALA A 104 7.45 17.89 -18.92
CA ALA A 104 6.68 16.66 -19.11
C ALA A 104 7.61 15.43 -19.10
N GLY A 105 7.05 14.22 -18.93
CA GLY A 105 7.82 12.98 -18.91
C GLY A 105 8.16 12.47 -17.52
N ILE A 106 7.62 13.09 -16.46
CA ILE A 106 7.79 12.60 -15.08
C ILE A 106 6.44 12.04 -14.62
N TYR A 107 6.42 10.73 -14.30
CA TYR A 107 5.21 10.02 -13.94
C TYR A 107 5.41 9.23 -12.65
N ASN A 108 4.36 9.08 -11.85
CA ASN A 108 4.31 8.02 -10.85
C ASN A 108 4.18 6.65 -11.53
N ALA A 109 4.67 5.61 -10.91
CA ALA A 109 4.73 4.26 -11.49
C ALA A 109 3.32 3.73 -11.84
N GLY A 110 2.34 3.91 -10.95
CA GLY A 110 0.95 3.51 -11.21
C GLY A 110 0.26 4.33 -12.30
N VAL A 111 0.61 5.61 -12.43
CA VAL A 111 0.13 6.45 -13.55
C VAL A 111 0.69 5.95 -14.88
N ALA A 112 2.00 5.67 -14.95
CA ALA A 112 2.61 5.08 -16.13
C ALA A 112 2.00 3.71 -16.46
N GLN A 113 1.76 2.89 -15.43
CA GLN A 113 1.09 1.59 -15.57
C GLN A 113 -0.31 1.74 -16.18
N ARG A 114 -1.10 2.73 -15.73
CA ARG A 114 -2.43 3.02 -16.29
C ARG A 114 -2.35 3.39 -17.78
N TYR A 115 -1.44 4.29 -18.15
CA TYR A 115 -1.26 4.67 -19.56
C TYR A 115 -0.93 3.48 -20.44
N ILE A 116 0.01 2.65 -20.05
CA ILE A 116 0.44 1.52 -20.86
C ILE A 116 -0.62 0.43 -20.87
N ASN A 117 -1.14 0.03 -19.71
CA ASN A 117 -1.96 -1.17 -19.58
C ASN A 117 -3.45 -0.95 -19.89
N LEU A 118 -3.98 0.25 -19.66
CA LEU A 118 -5.41 0.54 -19.90
C LEU A 118 -5.67 1.39 -21.14
N THR A 119 -4.72 2.26 -21.53
CA THR A 119 -4.92 3.15 -22.67
C THR A 119 -3.98 2.85 -23.83
N ASN A 120 -3.13 1.82 -23.71
CA ASN A 120 -2.16 1.40 -24.74
C ASN A 120 -1.28 2.59 -25.21
N THR A 121 -0.86 3.44 -24.27
CA THR A 121 -0.11 4.67 -24.56
C THR A 121 1.26 4.60 -23.92
N MET A 122 2.32 4.63 -24.73
CA MET A 122 3.70 4.68 -24.26
C MET A 122 4.01 6.03 -23.60
N VAL A 123 4.67 5.98 -22.44
CA VAL A 123 5.05 7.18 -21.68
C VAL A 123 6.40 7.74 -22.09
N GLY A 124 7.25 6.96 -22.76
CA GLY A 124 8.54 7.38 -23.30
C GLY A 124 9.40 6.23 -23.81
N LYS A 125 10.62 6.53 -24.25
CA LYS A 125 11.54 5.56 -24.90
C LYS A 125 12.81 5.30 -24.10
N LYS A 126 13.34 6.30 -23.38
CA LYS A 126 14.52 6.17 -22.52
C LYS A 126 14.10 6.51 -21.10
N VAL A 127 14.11 5.52 -20.22
CA VAL A 127 13.47 5.61 -18.91
C VAL A 127 14.48 5.43 -17.78
N VAL A 128 14.43 6.30 -16.79
CA VAL A 128 15.04 6.10 -15.47
C VAL A 128 13.92 5.91 -14.45
N ILE A 129 14.09 4.98 -13.51
CA ILE A 129 13.12 4.71 -12.45
C ILE A 129 13.76 5.05 -11.11
N LEU A 130 13.07 5.87 -10.30
CA LEU A 130 13.46 6.17 -8.93
C LEU A 130 12.60 5.36 -7.97
N GLY A 131 13.24 4.50 -7.18
CA GLY A 131 12.64 3.58 -6.23
C GLY A 131 12.56 2.15 -6.76
N SER A 132 12.99 1.20 -5.94
CA SER A 132 13.00 -0.24 -6.21
C SER A 132 11.85 -1.00 -5.55
N GLY A 133 10.73 -0.31 -5.27
CA GLY A 133 9.49 -0.98 -4.85
C GLY A 133 8.87 -1.81 -5.96
N ASP A 134 8.01 -2.78 -5.63
CA ASP A 134 7.46 -3.75 -6.58
C ASP A 134 6.86 -3.12 -7.84
N ILE A 135 6.10 -2.01 -7.70
CA ILE A 135 5.50 -1.33 -8.87
C ILE A 135 6.59 -0.80 -9.82
N GLY A 136 7.66 -0.21 -9.27
CA GLY A 136 8.80 0.28 -10.06
C GLY A 136 9.51 -0.84 -10.81
N LEU A 137 9.73 -1.99 -10.15
CA LEU A 137 10.35 -3.16 -10.76
C LEU A 137 9.46 -3.76 -11.87
N ILE A 138 8.18 -3.91 -11.61
CA ILE A 138 7.20 -4.40 -12.59
C ILE A 138 7.13 -3.45 -13.80
N MET A 139 7.19 -2.13 -13.57
CA MET A 139 7.20 -1.16 -14.66
C MET A 139 8.52 -1.17 -15.44
N ALA A 140 9.67 -1.46 -14.81
CA ALA A 140 10.94 -1.65 -15.52
C ALA A 140 10.81 -2.76 -16.55
N ARG A 141 10.33 -3.94 -16.13
CA ARG A 141 10.05 -5.07 -17.04
C ARG A 141 9.01 -4.71 -18.10
N ARG A 142 7.88 -4.11 -17.70
CA ARG A 142 6.79 -3.80 -18.63
C ARG A 142 7.22 -2.83 -19.72
N LEU A 143 7.92 -1.76 -19.39
CA LEU A 143 8.43 -0.78 -20.33
C LEU A 143 9.44 -1.41 -21.30
N THR A 144 10.30 -2.28 -20.80
CA THR A 144 11.27 -3.02 -21.64
C THR A 144 10.56 -3.94 -22.65
N LEU A 145 9.51 -4.64 -22.22
CA LEU A 145 8.71 -5.51 -23.11
C LEU A 145 7.97 -4.70 -24.18
N GLU A 146 7.62 -3.45 -23.91
CA GLU A 146 7.00 -2.54 -24.87
C GLU A 146 8.03 -1.79 -25.74
N GLY A 147 9.31 -2.12 -25.64
CA GLY A 147 10.38 -1.59 -26.48
C GLY A 147 11.02 -0.30 -25.98
N ALA A 148 10.76 0.15 -24.77
CA ALA A 148 11.51 1.23 -24.14
C ALA A 148 12.84 0.70 -23.58
N LYS A 149 13.86 1.57 -23.54
CA LYS A 149 15.12 1.27 -22.86
C LYS A 149 15.05 1.79 -21.43
N VAL A 150 15.09 0.91 -20.44
CA VAL A 150 15.24 1.28 -19.03
C VAL A 150 16.73 1.37 -18.74
N GLU A 151 17.22 2.60 -18.54
CA GLU A 151 18.65 2.90 -18.34
C GLU A 151 19.13 2.48 -16.94
N ALA A 152 18.29 2.67 -15.93
CA ALA A 152 18.61 2.31 -14.55
C ALA A 152 17.39 2.36 -13.64
N VAL A 153 17.45 1.57 -12.56
CA VAL A 153 16.63 1.72 -11.34
C VAL A 153 17.52 2.29 -10.24
N ILE A 154 17.07 3.37 -9.62
CA ILE A 154 17.80 4.12 -8.59
C ILE A 154 17.10 3.92 -7.25
N GLU A 155 17.84 3.51 -6.23
CA GLU A 155 17.30 3.22 -4.89
C GLU A 155 18.08 3.96 -3.81
N LEU A 156 17.37 4.69 -2.96
CA LEU A 156 17.94 5.46 -1.85
C LEU A 156 18.47 4.57 -0.72
N SER A 157 17.85 3.41 -0.52
CA SER A 157 18.23 2.45 0.52
C SER A 157 19.49 1.64 0.09
N PRO A 158 20.26 1.09 1.05
CA PRO A 158 21.36 0.18 0.74
C PRO A 158 20.88 -1.24 0.36
N TYR A 159 19.59 -1.43 0.21
CA TYR A 159 18.94 -2.67 -0.21
C TYR A 159 17.70 -2.36 -1.06
N ALA A 160 17.31 -3.31 -1.91
CA ALA A 160 16.10 -3.20 -2.71
C ALA A 160 14.83 -3.34 -1.84
N ASN A 161 13.82 -2.53 -2.14
CA ASN A 161 12.57 -2.49 -1.38
C ASN A 161 11.45 -3.38 -1.94
N GLY A 162 11.64 -3.97 -3.13
CA GLY A 162 10.72 -4.92 -3.73
C GLY A 162 10.97 -6.36 -3.30
N LEU A 163 10.03 -7.23 -3.65
CA LEU A 163 10.14 -8.67 -3.39
C LEU A 163 11.32 -9.28 -4.19
N PRO A 164 12.07 -10.24 -3.62
CA PRO A 164 13.21 -10.86 -4.31
C PRO A 164 12.88 -11.43 -5.69
N ARG A 165 11.70 -12.04 -5.86
CA ARG A 165 11.25 -12.54 -7.16
C ARG A 165 11.11 -11.44 -8.21
N ASN A 166 10.67 -10.24 -7.81
CA ASN A 166 10.51 -9.13 -8.73
C ASN A 166 11.87 -8.51 -9.11
N ILE A 167 12.86 -8.56 -8.24
CA ILE A 167 14.24 -8.18 -8.58
C ILE A 167 14.76 -9.11 -9.66
N GLU A 168 14.62 -10.42 -9.48
CA GLU A 168 15.05 -11.42 -10.47
C GLU A 168 14.31 -11.25 -11.80
N GLN A 169 12.99 -11.35 -11.79
CA GLN A 169 12.16 -11.39 -12.99
C GLN A 169 12.02 -10.05 -13.72
N CYS A 170 12.25 -8.93 -13.04
CA CYS A 170 12.04 -7.61 -13.63
C CYS A 170 13.34 -6.85 -13.93
N LEU A 171 14.44 -7.18 -13.27
CA LEU A 171 15.73 -6.51 -13.50
C LEU A 171 16.78 -7.48 -14.03
N ASN A 172 17.08 -8.59 -13.33
CA ASN A 172 18.17 -9.49 -13.68
C ASN A 172 17.92 -10.17 -15.04
N ASP A 173 16.71 -10.68 -15.29
CA ASP A 173 16.32 -11.31 -16.56
C ASP A 173 16.44 -10.34 -17.77
N TYR A 174 16.41 -9.03 -17.53
CA TYR A 174 16.46 -7.99 -18.57
C TYR A 174 17.76 -7.18 -18.54
N ASN A 175 18.75 -7.55 -17.68
CA ASN A 175 20.01 -6.83 -17.49
C ASN A 175 19.82 -5.34 -17.19
N ILE A 176 18.76 -4.98 -16.43
CA ILE A 176 18.50 -3.61 -16.01
C ILE A 176 19.32 -3.31 -14.74
N PRO A 177 20.21 -2.31 -14.75
CA PRO A 177 21.05 -2.02 -13.60
C PRO A 177 20.27 -1.41 -12.44
N LEU A 178 20.55 -1.88 -11.22
CA LEU A 178 20.04 -1.35 -9.96
C LEU A 178 21.18 -0.66 -9.20
N TYR A 179 21.01 0.63 -8.90
CA TYR A 179 21.96 1.41 -8.11
C TYR A 179 21.40 1.68 -6.72
N LEU A 180 21.90 0.97 -5.72
CA LEU A 180 21.57 1.15 -4.30
C LEU A 180 22.34 2.33 -3.70
N SER A 181 21.82 2.94 -2.63
CA SER A 181 22.41 4.11 -1.99
C SER A 181 22.62 5.28 -2.96
N HIS A 182 21.67 5.49 -3.87
CA HIS A 182 21.67 6.58 -4.85
C HIS A 182 20.33 7.31 -4.86
N THR A 183 20.34 8.57 -5.30
CA THR A 183 19.12 9.36 -5.51
C THR A 183 19.25 10.29 -6.69
N ILE A 184 18.13 10.84 -7.16
CA ILE A 184 18.11 11.89 -8.19
C ILE A 184 18.31 13.24 -7.52
N THR A 185 19.34 13.96 -7.94
CA THR A 185 19.73 15.26 -7.39
C THR A 185 19.41 16.44 -8.30
N ASN A 186 19.14 16.18 -9.59
CA ASN A 186 18.68 17.23 -10.51
C ASN A 186 17.84 16.64 -11.64
N ILE A 187 16.94 17.45 -12.19
CA ILE A 187 16.08 17.14 -13.33
C ILE A 187 16.27 18.24 -14.39
N GLU A 188 16.58 17.83 -15.61
CA GLU A 188 16.88 18.69 -16.73
C GLU A 188 15.88 18.51 -17.87
N GLY A 189 15.48 19.60 -18.49
CA GLY A 189 14.60 19.63 -19.65
C GLY A 189 13.73 20.90 -19.67
N LYS A 190 13.22 21.24 -20.84
CA LYS A 190 12.30 22.39 -21.03
C LYS A 190 10.86 21.93 -21.18
N SER A 191 10.45 21.53 -22.37
CA SER A 191 9.11 21.03 -22.64
C SER A 191 8.95 19.58 -22.18
N ARG A 192 10.00 18.75 -22.37
CA ARG A 192 10.07 17.36 -21.94
C ARG A 192 11.39 17.10 -21.20
N LEU A 193 11.41 16.04 -20.42
CA LEU A 193 12.61 15.56 -19.73
C LEU A 193 13.70 15.22 -20.77
N GLU A 194 14.92 15.69 -20.51
CA GLU A 194 16.11 15.46 -21.33
C GLU A 194 17.16 14.64 -20.59
N ALA A 195 17.26 14.84 -19.28
CA ALA A 195 18.16 14.06 -18.43
C ALA A 195 17.79 14.16 -16.95
N VAL A 196 18.36 13.23 -16.17
CA VAL A 196 18.41 13.29 -14.70
C VAL A 196 19.85 13.15 -14.23
N VAL A 197 20.17 13.81 -13.13
CA VAL A 197 21.46 13.65 -12.44
C VAL A 197 21.24 12.76 -11.23
N VAL A 198 22.03 11.72 -11.12
CA VAL A 198 22.00 10.73 -10.03
C VAL A 198 23.28 10.84 -9.22
N SER A 199 23.17 10.85 -7.90
CA SER A 199 24.33 10.90 -6.99
C SER A 199 24.23 9.80 -5.94
N LYS A 200 25.39 9.36 -5.45
CA LYS A 200 25.47 8.50 -4.27
C LYS A 200 25.02 9.25 -3.03
N VAL A 201 24.47 8.50 -2.08
CA VAL A 201 24.14 9.01 -0.75
C VAL A 201 24.86 8.20 0.32
N ASP A 202 25.22 8.86 1.40
CA ASP A 202 25.69 8.20 2.60
C ASP A 202 24.59 7.31 3.19
N GLU A 203 24.93 6.08 3.53
CA GLU A 203 23.94 5.06 3.92
C GLU A 203 23.24 5.35 5.24
N GLN A 204 23.91 6.08 6.15
CA GLN A 204 23.37 6.40 7.47
C GLN A 204 22.58 7.72 7.44
N THR A 205 23.21 8.77 6.93
CA THR A 205 22.65 10.13 6.96
C THR A 205 21.73 10.44 5.78
N LYS A 206 21.79 9.62 4.71
CA LYS A 206 21.10 9.83 3.42
C LYS A 206 21.46 11.15 2.73
N LYS A 207 22.55 11.78 3.14
CA LYS A 207 23.06 12.98 2.48
C LYS A 207 23.81 12.63 1.20
N VAL A 208 23.66 13.49 0.20
CA VAL A 208 24.36 13.36 -1.09
C VAL A 208 25.85 13.47 -0.87
N ILE A 209 26.62 12.59 -1.52
CA ILE A 209 28.09 12.61 -1.54
C ILE A 209 28.52 13.42 -2.76
N PRO A 210 29.13 14.61 -2.58
CA PRO A 210 29.60 15.45 -3.68
C PRO A 210 30.65 14.75 -4.55
N GLY A 211 30.66 15.06 -5.86
CA GLY A 211 31.61 14.47 -6.81
C GLY A 211 31.23 13.06 -7.29
N THR A 212 30.02 12.59 -6.95
CA THR A 212 29.51 11.29 -7.40
C THR A 212 28.41 11.41 -8.46
N GLU A 213 28.17 12.62 -8.95
CA GLU A 213 27.12 12.95 -9.90
C GLU A 213 27.35 12.22 -11.23
N LYS A 214 26.31 11.54 -11.69
CA LYS A 214 26.25 10.92 -13.01
C LYS A 214 24.99 11.35 -13.75
N ARG A 215 25.14 11.90 -14.93
CA ARG A 215 24.05 12.34 -15.79
C ARG A 215 23.56 11.16 -16.63
N TYR A 216 22.24 10.93 -16.62
CA TYR A 216 21.54 9.94 -17.45
C TYR A 216 20.62 10.67 -18.43
N GLU A 217 20.88 10.53 -19.73
CA GLU A 217 19.96 10.98 -20.76
C GLU A 217 18.72 10.12 -20.79
N CYS A 218 17.55 10.73 -20.57
CA CYS A 218 16.26 10.05 -20.58
C CYS A 218 15.15 11.03 -20.93
N ASP A 219 14.09 10.52 -21.55
CA ASP A 219 12.88 11.28 -21.86
C ASP A 219 11.76 11.03 -20.86
N THR A 220 11.98 10.09 -19.94
CA THR A 220 10.99 9.66 -18.95
C THR A 220 11.63 9.31 -17.61
N LEU A 221 11.07 9.85 -16.54
CA LEU A 221 11.38 9.50 -15.15
C LEU A 221 10.13 8.89 -14.52
N ILE A 222 10.26 7.65 -14.03
CA ILE A 222 9.21 6.98 -13.26
C ILE A 222 9.54 7.09 -11.77
N LEU A 223 8.56 7.50 -10.97
CA LEU A 223 8.66 7.61 -9.53
C LEU A 223 7.93 6.44 -8.86
N SER A 224 8.67 5.55 -8.21
CA SER A 224 8.16 4.45 -7.38
C SER A 224 8.64 4.64 -5.93
N ILE A 225 8.30 5.78 -5.34
CA ILE A 225 8.86 6.30 -4.08
C ILE A 225 7.95 6.12 -2.88
N GLY A 226 7.07 5.15 -2.95
CA GLY A 226 6.16 4.75 -1.87
C GLY A 226 4.75 5.28 -2.03
N LEU A 227 3.89 4.79 -1.16
CA LEU A 227 2.45 5.00 -1.15
C LEU A 227 2.04 5.77 0.12
N ILE A 228 0.92 6.48 0.04
CA ILE A 228 0.31 7.22 1.14
C ILE A 228 -1.14 6.74 1.26
N PRO A 229 -1.56 6.15 2.39
CA PRO A 229 -2.96 5.84 2.65
C PRO A 229 -3.87 7.05 2.50
N GLU A 230 -5.02 6.86 1.83
CA GLU A 230 -5.97 7.94 1.51
C GLU A 230 -6.89 8.19 2.70
N ASN A 231 -6.49 9.04 3.64
CA ASN A 231 -7.17 9.25 4.91
C ASN A 231 -7.77 10.64 5.13
N GLU A 232 -7.94 11.46 4.08
CA GLU A 232 -8.62 12.75 4.19
C GLU A 232 -10.07 12.61 4.68
N LEU A 233 -10.81 11.59 4.19
CA LEU A 233 -12.16 11.28 4.65
C LEU A 233 -12.17 10.74 6.07
N SER A 234 -11.18 9.92 6.43
CA SER A 234 -11.00 9.41 7.79
C SER A 234 -10.83 10.55 8.80
N LEU A 235 -9.97 11.52 8.46
CA LEU A 235 -9.75 12.71 9.30
C LEU A 235 -11.02 13.56 9.45
N LYS A 236 -11.80 13.75 8.38
CA LYS A 236 -13.09 14.47 8.45
C LYS A 236 -14.07 13.77 9.37
N ALA A 237 -14.08 12.44 9.39
CA ALA A 237 -14.91 11.65 10.31
C ALA A 237 -14.40 11.65 11.76
N GLY A 238 -13.26 12.30 12.05
CA GLY A 238 -12.66 12.32 13.38
C GLY A 238 -11.81 11.10 13.73
N VAL A 239 -11.44 10.28 12.75
CA VAL A 239 -10.60 9.08 12.95
C VAL A 239 -9.17 9.49 13.30
N VAL A 240 -8.62 8.90 14.36
CA VAL A 240 -7.21 9.07 14.75
C VAL A 240 -6.32 8.24 13.83
N LEU A 241 -5.26 8.85 13.28
CA LEU A 241 -4.30 8.17 12.41
C LEU A 241 -3.03 7.77 13.16
N ASP A 242 -2.50 6.60 12.84
CA ASP A 242 -1.19 6.15 13.28
C ASP A 242 -0.09 6.95 12.56
N PRO A 243 0.88 7.54 13.28
CA PRO A 243 1.92 8.39 12.68
C PRO A 243 2.90 7.62 11.80
N ARG A 244 2.98 6.31 11.91
CA ARG A 244 3.90 5.44 11.14
C ARG A 244 3.25 4.90 9.88
N THR A 245 2.07 4.28 10.00
CA THR A 245 1.34 3.75 8.83
C THR A 245 0.67 4.85 8.01
N LYS A 246 0.32 5.98 8.65
CA LYS A 246 -0.59 7.02 8.11
C LYS A 246 -2.01 6.51 7.84
N GLY A 247 -2.33 5.29 8.29
CA GLY A 247 -3.66 4.71 8.32
C GLY A 247 -4.36 4.94 9.64
N ALA A 248 -5.60 4.49 9.76
CA ALA A 248 -6.36 4.59 11.02
C ALA A 248 -5.70 3.78 12.14
N VAL A 249 -5.79 4.28 13.37
CA VAL A 249 -5.62 3.45 14.57
C VAL A 249 -6.86 2.58 14.70
N VAL A 250 -6.67 1.26 14.72
CA VAL A 250 -7.76 0.28 14.80
C VAL A 250 -7.57 -0.72 15.93
N ASP A 251 -8.68 -1.29 16.36
CA ASP A 251 -8.70 -2.44 17.26
C ASP A 251 -8.64 -3.77 16.50
N GLU A 252 -8.71 -4.89 17.22
CA GLU A 252 -8.70 -6.24 16.65
C GLU A 252 -9.91 -6.54 15.76
N ASN A 253 -10.96 -5.73 15.82
CA ASN A 253 -12.13 -5.82 14.97
C ASN A 253 -12.01 -4.94 13.72
N TYR A 254 -10.88 -4.25 13.53
CA TYR A 254 -10.65 -3.22 12.50
C TYR A 254 -11.55 -1.99 12.65
N GLN A 255 -12.19 -1.80 13.83
CA GLN A 255 -12.91 -0.58 14.15
C GLN A 255 -11.92 0.54 14.47
N THR A 256 -12.16 1.71 13.92
CA THR A 256 -11.32 2.90 14.14
C THR A 256 -11.60 3.52 15.52
N SER A 257 -10.96 4.66 15.82
CA SER A 257 -11.28 5.46 17.01
C SER A 257 -12.70 6.04 17.01
N VAL A 258 -13.44 5.89 15.93
CA VAL A 258 -14.85 6.32 15.81
C VAL A 258 -15.73 5.09 15.67
N GLU A 259 -16.65 4.94 16.60
CA GLU A 259 -17.58 3.82 16.67
C GLU A 259 -18.40 3.62 15.38
N GLY A 260 -18.40 2.38 14.87
CA GLY A 260 -19.11 2.01 13.64
C GLY A 260 -18.42 2.46 12.36
N ILE A 261 -17.19 3.02 12.44
CA ILE A 261 -16.33 3.27 11.28
C ILE A 261 -15.14 2.30 11.31
N PHE A 262 -14.98 1.55 10.25
CA PHE A 262 -13.98 0.49 10.09
C PHE A 262 -13.05 0.80 8.93
N ALA A 263 -11.83 0.24 8.96
CA ALA A 263 -10.86 0.43 7.88
C ALA A 263 -10.11 -0.87 7.57
N ALA A 264 -9.92 -1.16 6.28
CA ALA A 264 -9.11 -2.30 5.82
C ALA A 264 -8.40 -2.00 4.48
N GLY A 265 -7.38 -2.80 4.19
CA GLY A 265 -6.59 -2.66 2.98
C GLY A 265 -5.61 -1.50 3.02
N ASN A 266 -5.24 -0.97 1.84
CA ASN A 266 -4.17 0.02 1.75
C ASN A 266 -4.49 1.39 2.35
N VAL A 267 -5.73 1.68 2.70
CA VAL A 267 -6.11 2.86 3.49
C VAL A 267 -5.68 2.72 4.96
N LEU A 268 -5.60 1.48 5.46
CA LEU A 268 -5.16 1.16 6.82
C LEU A 268 -3.64 1.00 6.89
N GLN A 269 -3.10 0.17 6.03
CA GLN A 269 -1.66 -0.09 5.88
C GLN A 269 -1.34 -0.57 4.47
N VAL A 270 -0.18 -0.19 3.93
CA VAL A 270 0.22 -0.64 2.59
C VAL A 270 0.58 -2.12 2.63
N HIS A 271 -0.14 -2.96 1.91
CA HIS A 271 0.12 -4.40 1.78
C HIS A 271 1.09 -4.72 0.64
N ASN A 272 1.86 -5.79 0.79
CA ASN A 272 2.72 -6.34 -0.26
C ASN A 272 1.99 -7.32 -1.18
N LEU A 273 0.91 -7.95 -0.73
CA LEU A 273 0.10 -8.88 -1.48
C LEU A 273 -1.39 -8.57 -1.31
N VAL A 274 -2.14 -8.55 -2.41
CA VAL A 274 -3.59 -8.32 -2.39
C VAL A 274 -4.35 -9.46 -1.67
N ASP A 275 -3.78 -10.66 -1.64
CA ASP A 275 -4.34 -11.77 -0.89
C ASP A 275 -4.53 -11.42 0.60
N PHE A 276 -3.57 -10.72 1.20
CA PHE A 276 -3.69 -10.26 2.59
C PHE A 276 -4.72 -9.15 2.76
N VAL A 277 -4.89 -8.27 1.76
CA VAL A 277 -5.98 -7.28 1.75
C VAL A 277 -7.35 -7.98 1.80
N SER A 278 -7.55 -9.02 0.97
CA SER A 278 -8.81 -9.76 0.93
C SER A 278 -9.08 -10.52 2.23
N LEU A 279 -8.06 -11.19 2.79
CA LEU A 279 -8.19 -11.91 4.06
C LEU A 279 -8.43 -10.95 5.25
N GLU A 280 -7.84 -9.76 5.22
CA GLU A 280 -8.11 -8.70 6.20
C GLU A 280 -9.55 -8.19 6.08
N ALA A 281 -10.02 -7.93 4.87
CA ALA A 281 -11.39 -7.49 4.61
C ALA A 281 -12.45 -8.55 4.99
N GLU A 282 -12.15 -9.83 4.81
CA GLU A 282 -13.03 -10.93 5.24
C GLU A 282 -13.20 -10.93 6.76
N ARG A 283 -12.10 -10.83 7.53
CA ARG A 283 -12.17 -10.71 8.99
C ARG A 283 -12.92 -9.46 9.45
N LEU A 284 -12.63 -8.32 8.83
CA LEU A 284 -13.35 -7.07 9.09
C LEU A 284 -14.85 -7.24 8.87
N ALA A 285 -15.27 -7.91 7.79
CA ALA A 285 -16.67 -8.09 7.48
C ALA A 285 -17.43 -8.89 8.55
N GLU A 286 -16.81 -9.89 9.16
CA GLU A 286 -17.36 -10.65 10.29
C GLU A 286 -17.65 -9.71 11.48
N HIS A 287 -16.72 -8.85 11.84
CA HIS A 287 -16.87 -7.90 12.94
C HIS A 287 -17.85 -6.76 12.64
N VAL A 288 -17.94 -6.31 11.37
CA VAL A 288 -18.98 -5.36 10.97
C VAL A 288 -20.38 -5.97 11.11
N CYS A 289 -20.55 -7.26 10.75
CA CYS A 289 -21.82 -7.96 10.97
C CYS A 289 -22.14 -8.08 12.47
N GLU A 290 -21.18 -8.42 13.32
CA GLU A 290 -21.34 -8.44 14.78
C GLU A 290 -21.80 -7.07 15.28
N TYR A 291 -21.10 -5.99 14.89
CA TYR A 291 -21.48 -4.63 15.27
C TYR A 291 -22.89 -4.23 14.85
N ILE A 292 -23.30 -4.56 13.62
CA ILE A 292 -24.65 -4.21 13.10
C ILE A 292 -25.75 -4.95 13.85
N ASN A 293 -25.50 -6.21 14.26
CA ASN A 293 -26.46 -7.04 14.97
C ASN A 293 -26.58 -6.66 16.46
N ASP A 294 -25.44 -6.45 17.11
CA ASP A 294 -25.37 -6.27 18.57
C ASP A 294 -25.36 -4.79 18.99
N GLY A 295 -25.16 -3.88 18.04
CA GLY A 295 -25.12 -2.42 18.23
C GLY A 295 -23.80 -1.90 18.77
N LYS A 296 -22.92 -2.76 19.29
CA LYS A 296 -21.58 -2.42 19.83
C LYS A 296 -20.63 -3.61 19.76
N LEU A 297 -19.33 -3.33 19.82
CA LEU A 297 -18.29 -4.34 20.00
C LEU A 297 -17.70 -4.24 21.40
N THR A 298 -16.98 -5.29 21.84
CA THR A 298 -16.24 -5.26 23.11
C THR A 298 -15.18 -4.16 23.05
N GLU A 299 -15.09 -3.35 24.11
CA GLU A 299 -14.13 -2.25 24.19
C GLU A 299 -12.69 -2.76 24.21
N SER A 300 -11.84 -2.15 23.42
CA SER A 300 -10.42 -2.50 23.26
C SER A 300 -9.55 -1.50 24.05
N SER A 301 -9.19 -1.87 25.27
CA SER A 301 -8.45 -1.04 26.23
C SER A 301 -6.94 -1.31 26.30
N ILE A 302 -6.48 -2.47 25.80
CA ILE A 302 -5.07 -2.88 25.85
C ILE A 302 -4.36 -2.35 24.60
N ASN A 303 -3.29 -1.56 24.79
CA ASN A 303 -2.49 -1.04 23.68
C ASN A 303 -1.42 -2.05 23.25
N ILE A 304 -1.18 -2.15 21.94
CA ILE A 304 -0.06 -2.88 21.36
C ILE A 304 1.01 -1.89 20.92
N GLU A 305 2.20 -2.02 21.47
CA GLU A 305 3.34 -1.18 21.14
C GLU A 305 4.36 -1.92 20.27
N ALA A 306 4.84 -1.24 19.22
CA ALA A 306 5.89 -1.75 18.36
C ALA A 306 7.26 -1.62 19.05
N GLY A 307 7.95 -2.74 19.27
CA GLY A 307 9.32 -2.76 19.80
C GLY A 307 10.34 -2.12 18.85
N GLU A 308 11.59 -2.01 19.30
CA GLU A 308 12.66 -1.23 18.66
C GLU A 308 12.83 -1.46 17.15
N ASN A 309 12.83 -2.70 16.71
CA ASN A 309 13.07 -3.08 15.31
C ASN A 309 11.77 -3.28 14.50
N ILE A 310 10.60 -3.04 15.12
CA ILE A 310 9.30 -3.11 14.47
C ILE A 310 8.89 -1.71 14.00
N ASN A 311 8.46 -1.62 12.76
CA ASN A 311 8.03 -0.34 12.18
C ASN A 311 6.65 0.07 12.69
N HIS A 312 5.68 -0.84 12.64
CA HIS A 312 4.30 -0.64 13.10
C HIS A 312 3.64 -1.99 13.37
N THR A 313 2.52 -1.97 14.06
CA THR A 313 1.64 -3.11 14.33
C THR A 313 0.20 -2.79 13.93
N ILE A 314 -0.55 -3.77 13.50
CA ILE A 314 -2.00 -3.76 13.29
C ILE A 314 -2.55 -5.07 13.90
N PRO A 315 -3.54 -4.97 14.82
CA PRO A 315 -4.13 -3.78 15.39
C PRO A 315 -3.19 -3.05 16.35
N GLN A 316 -3.56 -1.82 16.74
CA GLN A 316 -2.88 -1.06 17.79
C GLN A 316 -3.55 -1.21 19.16
N LYS A 317 -4.78 -1.70 19.21
CA LYS A 317 -5.55 -1.93 20.44
C LYS A 317 -6.23 -3.29 20.39
N ILE A 318 -6.43 -3.90 21.56
CA ILE A 318 -7.18 -5.14 21.74
C ILE A 318 -8.01 -5.14 23.00
N SER A 319 -9.07 -5.94 23.04
CA SER A 319 -9.83 -6.21 24.25
C SER A 319 -9.19 -7.30 25.13
N GLY A 320 -8.37 -8.18 24.53
CA GLY A 320 -7.85 -9.38 25.18
C GLY A 320 -8.85 -10.53 25.31
N THR A 321 -10.07 -10.40 24.76
CA THR A 321 -11.15 -11.39 24.89
C THR A 321 -11.35 -12.27 23.65
N LYS A 322 -10.66 -11.93 22.55
CA LYS A 322 -10.78 -12.61 21.25
C LYS A 322 -9.42 -13.01 20.69
N ASP A 323 -9.41 -14.05 19.84
CA ASP A 323 -8.28 -14.33 18.97
C ASP A 323 -8.11 -13.20 17.95
N PHE A 324 -6.88 -12.84 17.63
CA PHE A 324 -6.62 -11.86 16.59
C PHE A 324 -5.36 -12.17 15.79
N VAL A 325 -5.17 -11.50 14.66
CA VAL A 325 -3.96 -11.58 13.84
C VAL A 325 -3.17 -10.30 14.00
N LEU A 326 -2.00 -10.42 14.63
CA LEU A 326 -1.04 -9.34 14.73
C LEU A 326 -0.23 -9.26 13.43
N SER A 327 -0.39 -8.19 12.69
CA SER A 327 0.39 -7.86 11.48
C SER A 327 1.44 -6.80 11.81
N PHE A 328 2.67 -6.95 11.29
CA PHE A 328 3.72 -5.95 11.49
C PHE A 328 4.77 -6.00 10.36
N ARG A 329 5.58 -4.94 10.28
CA ARG A 329 6.77 -4.90 9.43
C ARG A 329 8.01 -4.58 10.24
N VAL A 330 9.14 -5.15 9.84
CA VAL A 330 10.45 -4.82 10.41
C VAL A 330 11.01 -3.55 9.77
N ARG A 331 11.90 -2.84 10.48
CA ARG A 331 12.52 -1.59 10.00
C ARG A 331 13.69 -1.79 9.04
N LYS A 332 14.38 -2.94 9.12
CA LYS A 332 15.52 -3.31 8.29
C LYS A 332 15.50 -4.82 8.02
N PRO A 333 16.26 -5.31 7.03
CA PRO A 333 16.39 -6.75 6.82
C PRO A 333 17.05 -7.46 7.99
N PHE A 334 16.53 -8.62 8.37
CA PHE A 334 17.09 -9.53 9.38
C PHE A 334 17.25 -10.92 8.79
N LYS A 335 18.35 -11.59 9.14
CA LYS A 335 18.56 -13.03 8.96
C LYS A 335 18.50 -13.68 10.33
N GLU A 336 17.84 -14.86 10.42
CA GLU A 336 17.73 -15.66 11.64
C GLU A 336 17.31 -14.84 12.86
N CYS A 337 16.13 -14.25 12.80
CA CYS A 337 15.60 -13.40 13.86
C CYS A 337 14.50 -14.09 14.68
N ARG A 338 14.32 -13.60 15.91
CA ARG A 338 13.26 -13.98 16.82
C ARG A 338 12.35 -12.78 17.09
N VAL A 339 11.07 -13.00 17.09
CA VAL A 339 10.06 -12.02 17.51
C VAL A 339 9.43 -12.53 18.79
N ASP A 340 9.53 -11.73 19.83
CA ASP A 340 8.89 -11.98 21.13
C ASP A 340 7.72 -11.01 21.29
N ILE A 341 6.57 -11.55 21.67
CA ILE A 341 5.40 -10.79 22.10
C ILE A 341 5.41 -10.79 23.61
N MET A 342 5.37 -9.61 24.18
CA MET A 342 5.52 -9.43 25.62
C MET A 342 4.28 -8.76 26.21
N GLN A 343 3.93 -9.13 27.43
CA GLN A 343 2.93 -8.47 28.26
C GLN A 343 3.51 -8.34 29.66
N ASP A 344 3.45 -7.11 30.24
CA ASP A 344 3.93 -6.81 31.59
C ASP A 344 5.36 -7.29 31.88
N GLY A 345 6.25 -7.15 30.87
CA GLY A 345 7.65 -7.56 30.96
C GLY A 345 7.92 -9.05 30.74
N GLU A 346 6.89 -9.88 30.59
CA GLU A 346 7.02 -11.32 30.34
C GLU A 346 6.75 -11.67 28.88
N VAL A 347 7.46 -12.65 28.35
CA VAL A 347 7.25 -13.17 26.98
C VAL A 347 6.07 -14.14 27.00
N ILE A 348 4.98 -13.75 26.31
CA ILE A 348 3.78 -14.58 26.16
C ILE A 348 3.83 -15.46 24.90
N LYS A 349 4.57 -15.03 23.87
CA LYS A 349 4.72 -15.81 22.64
C LYS A 349 6.04 -15.50 21.94
N THR A 350 6.68 -16.51 21.39
CA THR A 350 7.91 -16.40 20.59
C THR A 350 7.72 -17.03 19.22
N LYS A 351 8.20 -16.35 18.16
CA LYS A 351 8.26 -16.90 16.81
C LYS A 351 9.63 -16.65 16.16
N LYS A 352 10.21 -17.69 15.59
CA LYS A 352 11.51 -17.64 14.91
C LYS A 352 11.31 -17.53 13.39
N TYR A 353 12.13 -16.72 12.74
CA TYR A 353 12.12 -16.53 11.29
C TYR A 353 13.53 -16.69 10.73
N LYS A 354 13.67 -17.42 9.64
CA LYS A 354 14.93 -17.49 8.87
C LYS A 354 15.28 -16.14 8.22
N LYS A 355 14.25 -15.34 7.91
CA LYS A 355 14.38 -14.03 7.27
C LYS A 355 13.16 -13.19 7.59
N ALA A 356 13.38 -11.90 7.83
CA ALA A 356 12.33 -10.88 7.88
C ALA A 356 12.84 -9.62 7.15
N ILE A 357 12.05 -9.08 6.23
CA ILE A 357 12.43 -7.91 5.43
C ILE A 357 11.32 -6.85 5.44
N PRO A 358 11.64 -5.56 5.29
CA PRO A 358 10.65 -4.48 5.28
C PRO A 358 9.60 -4.62 4.16
N ALA A 359 9.97 -5.25 3.04
CA ALA A 359 9.06 -5.50 1.92
C ALA A 359 7.91 -6.44 2.25
N GLU A 360 8.08 -7.35 3.23
CA GLU A 360 7.11 -8.39 3.56
C GLU A 360 6.40 -8.10 4.88
N MET A 361 5.07 -8.28 4.88
CA MET A 361 4.24 -8.25 6.08
C MET A 361 4.39 -9.57 6.85
N VAL A 362 4.70 -9.48 8.13
CA VAL A 362 4.70 -10.63 9.04
C VAL A 362 3.37 -10.69 9.76
N GLN A 363 2.76 -11.88 9.84
CA GLN A 363 1.51 -12.11 10.55
C GLN A 363 1.66 -13.21 11.59
N ILE A 364 1.17 -12.96 12.80
CA ILE A 364 1.17 -13.91 13.92
C ILE A 364 -0.26 -13.98 14.46
N LYS A 365 -0.85 -15.18 14.47
CA LYS A 365 -2.10 -15.38 15.18
C LYS A 365 -1.82 -15.44 16.68
N ILE A 366 -2.55 -14.64 17.45
CA ILE A 366 -2.55 -14.61 18.92
C ILE A 366 -3.89 -15.15 19.38
N LEU A 367 -3.85 -16.13 20.29
CA LEU A 367 -5.04 -16.69 20.90
C LEU A 367 -5.40 -15.89 22.16
N LYS A 368 -6.66 -15.74 22.44
CA LYS A 368 -7.14 -15.06 23.65
C LYS A 368 -6.54 -15.64 24.94
N ASP A 369 -6.36 -16.94 24.98
CA ASP A 369 -5.83 -17.64 26.16
C ASP A 369 -4.30 -17.43 26.34
N GLU A 370 -3.61 -16.85 25.35
CA GLU A 370 -2.21 -16.43 25.45
C GLU A 370 -2.06 -15.05 26.10
N ILE A 371 -3.16 -14.28 26.21
CA ILE A 371 -3.19 -12.95 26.81
C ILE A 371 -3.55 -13.06 28.30
N LYS A 372 -2.72 -12.52 29.18
CA LYS A 372 -3.01 -12.45 30.60
C LYS A 372 -4.16 -11.45 30.80
N GLN A 373 -5.24 -11.91 31.40
CA GLN A 373 -6.32 -11.03 31.85
C GLN A 373 -5.91 -10.43 33.20
N ASN A 374 -5.91 -9.11 33.28
CA ASN A 374 -5.70 -8.36 34.52
C ASN A 374 -6.96 -8.33 35.37
#